data_ad680b8c6ddd7adc4b736129e704d4cd
#
_entry.id   ad680b8c6ddd7adc4b736129e704d4cd
#
_cell.length_a   1.000
_cell.length_b   1.000
_cell.length_c   1.000
_cell.angle_alpha   90.00
_cell.angle_beta   90.00
_cell.angle_gamma   90.00
#
_symmetry.space_group_name_H-M   'P 1'
#
loop_
_entity.id
_entity.type
_entity.pdbx_description
1 polymer ?
#
loop_
_entity_poly.entity_id
_entity_poly.type
_entity_poly.pdbx_seq_one_letter_code
_entity_poly.pdbx_strand_id
1 'polypeptide(L)'
;SPIHSSEEIIFTLYPGKMHSFLGYAPISKNEVFIMEIRQPIHSEHAKRLDTEGLRKEFLIENLFCEGEMNLTYSHIDRIIVGGIVPTTQPLALMAGKALGVDFFLERRELGAINIGGAGKVVVDGDVFDIGPREAIYIGMGAKSVEFTSDSVETPARFYMNCAPAHHTYPTRKITQQQASPEKIGNAENCNVRTIYKFLHPSVLPTCQLSMGMTVLEPGSLWNTMPC
;
A
#
# COMPACT_ATOMS: atom_id res chain seq x y z
N SER A 1 12.49 18.16 -41.52
CA SER A 1 11.30 17.30 -41.51
C SER A 1 11.58 16.07 -40.70
N PRO A 2 10.87 15.79 -39.59
CA PRO A 2 11.00 14.56 -38.86
C PRO A 2 9.95 13.55 -39.31
N ILE A 3 10.37 12.33 -39.51
CA ILE A 3 9.51 11.19 -39.76
C ILE A 3 9.25 10.51 -38.42
N HIS A 4 7.98 10.53 -38.00
CA HIS A 4 7.46 9.69 -36.95
C HIS A 4 7.12 8.33 -37.53
N SER A 5 7.66 7.26 -36.98
CA SER A 5 7.18 5.90 -37.21
C SER A 5 6.49 5.44 -35.92
N SER A 6 5.17 5.43 -35.95
CA SER A 6 4.33 4.74 -34.98
C SER A 6 4.16 3.29 -35.44
N GLU A 7 4.64 2.34 -34.67
CA GLU A 7 4.32 0.92 -34.87
C GLU A 7 2.91 0.63 -34.38
N GLU A 8 2.01 0.39 -35.32
CA GLU A 8 0.67 -0.15 -35.06
C GLU A 8 0.75 -1.67 -34.96
N ILE A 9 0.38 -2.22 -33.81
CA ILE A 9 0.14 -3.66 -33.64
C ILE A 9 -1.32 -3.94 -33.97
N ILE A 10 -1.57 -4.56 -35.12
CA ILE A 10 -2.90 -4.96 -35.60
C ILE A 10 -3.26 -6.32 -35.02
N PHE A 11 -4.32 -6.38 -34.20
CA PHE A 11 -4.98 -7.63 -33.83
C PHE A 11 -6.13 -7.92 -34.78
N THR A 12 -6.05 -9.06 -35.50
CA THR A 12 -7.09 -9.55 -36.38
C THR A 12 -8.22 -10.17 -35.59
N LEU A 13 -9.42 -9.58 -35.67
CA LEU A 13 -10.66 -10.16 -35.15
C LEU A 13 -11.36 -10.98 -36.24
N TYR A 14 -11.72 -12.22 -35.92
CA TYR A 14 -12.61 -13.04 -36.75
C TYR A 14 -14.08 -12.61 -36.56
N PRO A 15 -14.91 -12.57 -37.61
CA PRO A 15 -16.31 -12.16 -37.50
C PRO A 15 -17.22 -13.32 -37.12
N GLY A 16 -17.99 -13.15 -36.04
CA GLY A 16 -19.06 -14.05 -35.60
C GLY A 16 -20.27 -13.28 -35.10
N LYS A 17 -21.31 -13.23 -35.94
CA LYS A 17 -22.74 -12.92 -35.74
C LYS A 17 -23.17 -12.00 -34.59
N MET A 18 -23.66 -10.84 -35.00
CA MET A 18 -24.48 -9.90 -34.23
C MET A 18 -25.79 -10.51 -33.74
N HIS A 19 -26.08 -10.40 -32.45
CA HIS A 19 -27.41 -10.30 -31.92
C HIS A 19 -27.50 -9.05 -31.05
N SER A 20 -28.42 -8.16 -31.42
CA SER A 20 -28.77 -6.93 -30.74
C SER A 20 -29.34 -7.20 -29.35
N PHE A 21 -28.76 -6.61 -28.31
CA PHE A 21 -29.44 -6.36 -27.04
C PHE A 21 -29.14 -4.93 -26.56
N LEU A 22 -30.25 -4.27 -26.19
CA LEU A 22 -30.29 -2.89 -25.71
C LEU A 22 -29.51 -2.69 -24.40
N GLY A 23 -28.78 -1.59 -24.36
CA GLY A 23 -28.66 -0.75 -23.17
C GLY A 23 -27.74 -1.26 -22.08
N TYR A 24 -26.42 -1.19 -22.28
CA TYR A 24 -25.48 -1.09 -21.17
C TYR A 24 -24.62 0.16 -21.37
N ALA A 25 -24.55 0.97 -20.31
CA ALA A 25 -23.61 2.08 -20.23
C ALA A 25 -22.17 1.56 -20.46
N PRO A 26 -21.24 2.33 -21.04
CA PRO A 26 -19.90 1.87 -21.28
C PRO A 26 -19.22 1.61 -19.92
N ILE A 27 -18.89 0.34 -19.69
CA ILE A 27 -17.99 -0.07 -18.61
C ILE A 27 -16.67 0.63 -18.89
N SER A 28 -16.26 1.51 -17.97
CA SER A 28 -14.97 2.16 -17.96
C SER A 28 -13.86 1.12 -18.20
N LYS A 29 -12.82 1.52 -18.92
CA LYS A 29 -11.63 0.74 -19.21
C LYS A 29 -11.23 -0.07 -17.97
N ASN A 30 -11.17 -1.39 -18.09
CA ASN A 30 -10.56 -2.27 -17.10
C ASN A 30 -9.11 -1.80 -16.91
N GLU A 31 -8.86 -0.98 -15.91
CA GLU A 31 -7.51 -0.76 -15.43
C GLU A 31 -7.05 -2.11 -14.87
N VAL A 32 -6.13 -2.73 -15.59
CA VAL A 32 -5.50 -3.98 -15.15
C VAL A 32 -4.68 -3.59 -13.92
N PHE A 33 -5.17 -3.99 -12.75
CA PHE A 33 -4.40 -3.86 -11.51
C PHE A 33 -3.07 -4.61 -11.68
N ILE A 34 -1.98 -3.89 -11.79
CA ILE A 34 -0.64 -4.45 -11.94
C ILE A 34 0.11 -4.26 -10.63
N MET A 35 0.30 -5.36 -9.92
CA MET A 35 1.21 -5.40 -8.78
C MET A 35 2.62 -5.72 -9.28
N GLU A 36 3.60 -4.87 -8.96
CA GLU A 36 5.00 -5.13 -9.23
C GLU A 36 5.46 -6.35 -8.42
N ILE A 37 6.23 -7.25 -9.05
CA ILE A 37 6.78 -8.44 -8.38
C ILE A 37 8.30 -8.33 -8.38
N ARG A 38 8.90 -8.34 -7.20
CA ARG A 38 10.36 -8.33 -7.02
C ARG A 38 10.87 -9.65 -6.47
N GLN A 39 11.82 -10.24 -7.21
CA GLN A 39 12.54 -11.43 -6.79
C GLN A 39 13.68 -11.05 -5.81
N PRO A 40 14.04 -11.91 -4.86
CA PRO A 40 15.18 -11.66 -3.99
C PRO A 40 16.48 -11.70 -4.79
N ILE A 41 17.35 -10.74 -4.55
CA ILE A 41 18.71 -10.75 -5.08
C ILE A 41 19.69 -11.33 -4.04
N HIS A 42 20.62 -12.15 -4.50
CA HIS A 42 21.65 -12.72 -3.62
C HIS A 42 22.60 -11.62 -3.12
N SER A 43 23.00 -11.69 -1.84
CA SER A 43 23.85 -10.68 -1.20
C SER A 43 25.17 -10.41 -1.94
N GLU A 44 25.78 -11.43 -2.53
CA GLU A 44 27.03 -11.25 -3.31
C GLU A 44 26.80 -10.51 -4.63
N HIS A 45 25.58 -10.58 -5.21
CA HIS A 45 25.22 -9.75 -6.36
C HIS A 45 24.97 -8.31 -5.93
N ALA A 46 24.30 -8.09 -4.80
CA ALA A 46 24.02 -6.74 -4.29
C ALA A 46 25.31 -5.94 -4.06
N LYS A 47 26.39 -6.57 -3.59
CA LYS A 47 27.70 -5.94 -3.39
C LYS A 47 28.34 -5.38 -4.67
N ARG A 48 27.89 -5.82 -5.84
CA ARG A 48 28.42 -5.43 -7.15
C ARG A 48 27.57 -4.41 -7.88
N LEU A 49 26.41 -4.05 -7.31
CA LEU A 49 25.52 -3.07 -7.92
C LEU A 49 26.08 -1.67 -7.70
N ASP A 50 25.93 -0.85 -8.72
CA ASP A 50 26.07 0.61 -8.61
C ASP A 50 24.82 1.24 -7.99
N THR A 51 24.81 2.55 -7.87
CA THR A 51 23.68 3.29 -7.29
C THR A 51 22.37 3.04 -8.05
N GLU A 52 22.43 2.98 -9.38
CA GLU A 52 21.23 2.75 -10.21
C GLU A 52 20.70 1.33 -10.00
N GLY A 53 21.58 0.33 -9.98
CA GLY A 53 21.23 -1.05 -9.69
C GLY A 53 20.63 -1.23 -8.29
N LEU A 54 21.21 -0.59 -7.27
CA LEU A 54 20.68 -0.60 -5.89
C LEU A 54 19.28 0.04 -5.81
N ARG A 55 19.08 1.17 -6.50
CA ARG A 55 17.76 1.82 -6.56
C ARG A 55 16.72 0.91 -7.22
N LYS A 56 17.05 0.31 -8.34
CA LYS A 56 16.16 -0.60 -9.07
C LYS A 56 15.74 -1.81 -8.22
N GLU A 57 16.68 -2.42 -7.49
CA GLU A 57 16.41 -3.63 -6.73
C GLU A 57 15.74 -3.36 -5.38
N PHE A 58 16.10 -2.27 -4.68
CA PHE A 58 15.73 -2.06 -3.29
C PHE A 58 14.84 -0.84 -3.03
N LEU A 59 14.66 0.07 -3.98
CA LEU A 59 13.86 1.27 -3.78
C LEU A 59 12.52 1.18 -4.54
N ILE A 60 11.43 1.56 -3.86
CA ILE A 60 10.11 1.78 -4.45
C ILE A 60 9.96 3.30 -4.58
N GLU A 61 10.19 3.85 -5.78
CA GLU A 61 10.29 5.30 -5.99
C GLU A 61 8.92 5.99 -6.03
N ASN A 62 7.97 5.45 -6.79
CA ASN A 62 6.68 6.07 -7.05
C ASN A 62 5.57 5.43 -6.21
N LEU A 63 5.76 5.43 -4.89
CA LEU A 63 4.81 4.77 -4.00
C LEU A 63 3.46 5.50 -3.94
N PHE A 64 3.47 6.84 -3.89
CA PHE A 64 2.26 7.65 -3.74
C PHE A 64 1.98 8.48 -5.00
N CYS A 65 1.12 7.97 -5.89
CA CYS A 65 0.61 8.68 -7.06
C CYS A 65 -0.88 8.94 -6.85
N GLU A 66 -1.34 10.16 -7.15
CA GLU A 66 -2.74 10.55 -6.97
C GLU A 66 -3.67 9.76 -7.90
N GLY A 67 -4.74 9.24 -7.34
CA GLY A 67 -5.71 8.38 -8.04
C GLY A 67 -5.24 6.94 -8.24
N GLU A 68 -4.10 6.54 -7.68
CA GLU A 68 -3.50 5.22 -7.92
C GLU A 68 -3.29 4.42 -6.63
N MET A 69 -3.24 3.10 -6.82
CA MET A 69 -2.81 2.11 -5.84
C MET A 69 -1.58 1.39 -6.38
N ASN A 70 -0.41 1.74 -5.86
CA ASN A 70 0.87 1.15 -6.26
C ASN A 70 1.29 0.09 -5.26
N LEU A 71 1.31 -1.18 -5.68
CA LEU A 71 1.67 -2.31 -4.83
C LEU A 71 2.90 -3.01 -5.38
N THR A 72 3.84 -3.32 -4.49
CA THR A 72 5.04 -4.12 -4.78
C THR A 72 5.04 -5.36 -3.91
N TYR A 73 4.97 -6.54 -4.53
CA TYR A 73 5.12 -7.82 -3.87
C TYR A 73 6.59 -8.24 -3.89
N SER A 74 7.20 -8.27 -2.72
CA SER A 74 8.56 -8.78 -2.54
C SER A 74 8.54 -10.25 -2.16
N HIS A 75 9.34 -11.06 -2.83
CA HIS A 75 9.56 -12.46 -2.43
C HIS A 75 10.45 -12.58 -1.18
N ILE A 76 11.05 -11.49 -0.69
CA ILE A 76 11.67 -11.43 0.65
C ILE A 76 10.51 -11.35 1.66
N ASP A 77 10.42 -12.35 2.53
CA ASP A 77 9.35 -12.53 3.53
C ASP A 77 7.91 -12.49 2.95
N ARG A 78 7.78 -12.49 1.63
CA ARG A 78 6.48 -12.43 0.93
C ARG A 78 5.63 -11.24 1.36
N ILE A 79 6.26 -10.12 1.68
CA ILE A 79 5.60 -8.86 2.06
C ILE A 79 5.11 -8.11 0.83
N ILE A 80 3.96 -7.45 0.93
CA ILE A 80 3.50 -6.48 -0.05
C ILE A 80 3.60 -5.11 0.60
N VAL A 81 4.29 -4.20 -0.08
CA VAL A 81 4.36 -2.78 0.30
C VAL A 81 3.52 -1.98 -0.67
N GLY A 82 2.72 -1.05 -0.17
CA GLY A 82 1.83 -0.27 -1.01
C GLY A 82 1.69 1.19 -0.59
N GLY A 83 1.43 2.02 -1.60
CA GLY A 83 0.95 3.38 -1.46
C GLY A 83 -0.39 3.52 -2.17
N ILE A 84 -1.39 4.06 -1.47
CA ILE A 84 -2.76 4.18 -1.95
C ILE A 84 -3.19 5.62 -1.76
N VAL A 85 -3.49 6.31 -2.87
CA VAL A 85 -3.91 7.73 -2.86
C VAL A 85 -5.23 7.88 -3.60
N PRO A 86 -6.37 7.53 -2.97
CA PRO A 86 -7.67 7.72 -3.60
C PRO A 86 -7.94 9.21 -3.84
N THR A 87 -8.57 9.54 -4.95
CA THR A 87 -9.01 10.90 -5.26
C THR A 87 -10.52 10.93 -5.47
N THR A 88 -10.98 10.96 -6.72
CA THR A 88 -12.40 11.02 -7.06
C THR A 88 -13.11 9.66 -6.99
N GLN A 89 -12.37 8.57 -7.14
CA GLN A 89 -12.91 7.21 -7.14
C GLN A 89 -12.33 6.39 -6.01
N PRO A 90 -13.11 5.47 -5.41
CA PRO A 90 -12.59 4.48 -4.49
C PRO A 90 -11.55 3.60 -5.15
N LEU A 91 -10.54 3.18 -4.39
CA LEU A 91 -9.52 2.22 -4.82
C LEU A 91 -9.70 0.92 -4.05
N ALA A 92 -10.04 -0.17 -4.75
CA ALA A 92 -10.31 -1.48 -4.17
C ALA A 92 -9.10 -2.42 -4.29
N LEU A 93 -8.81 -3.17 -3.23
CA LEU A 93 -7.80 -4.23 -3.26
C LEU A 93 -8.28 -5.42 -4.07
N MET A 94 -7.53 -5.78 -5.09
CA MET A 94 -7.79 -6.91 -5.96
C MET A 94 -6.74 -8.01 -5.76
N ALA A 95 -7.16 -9.27 -5.72
CA ALA A 95 -6.25 -10.39 -5.48
C ALA A 95 -5.12 -10.51 -6.50
N GLY A 96 -5.37 -10.19 -7.73
CA GLY A 96 -4.40 -10.35 -8.80
C GLY A 96 -3.92 -11.81 -8.97
N LYS A 97 -3.48 -12.16 -10.16
CA LYS A 97 -3.05 -13.53 -10.49
C LYS A 97 -1.83 -13.99 -9.68
N ALA A 98 -0.98 -13.06 -9.26
CA ALA A 98 0.29 -13.36 -8.57
C ALA A 98 0.10 -13.97 -7.16
N LEU A 99 -1.03 -13.68 -6.50
CA LEU A 99 -1.30 -14.18 -5.15
C LEU A 99 -1.89 -15.59 -5.14
N GLY A 100 -2.53 -16.04 -6.25
CA GLY A 100 -3.12 -17.37 -6.36
C GLY A 100 -4.24 -17.62 -5.34
N VAL A 101 -5.05 -16.60 -5.06
CA VAL A 101 -6.15 -16.61 -4.08
C VAL A 101 -7.39 -15.95 -4.70
N ASP A 102 -8.57 -16.19 -4.13
CA ASP A 102 -9.84 -15.64 -4.64
C ASP A 102 -10.02 -14.16 -4.26
N PHE A 103 -9.52 -13.76 -3.10
CA PHE A 103 -9.54 -12.36 -2.64
C PHE A 103 -8.24 -12.02 -1.88
N PHE A 104 -7.89 -10.73 -1.83
CA PHE A 104 -6.55 -10.24 -1.46
C PHE A 104 -6.09 -10.71 -0.07
N LEU A 105 -6.96 -10.69 0.94
CA LEU A 105 -6.65 -11.05 2.32
C LEU A 105 -7.06 -12.49 2.69
N GLU A 106 -7.26 -13.40 1.73
CA GLU A 106 -7.62 -14.80 2.01
C GLU A 106 -6.62 -15.48 2.95
N ARG A 107 -5.33 -15.19 2.80
CA ARG A 107 -4.23 -15.77 3.58
C ARG A 107 -3.25 -14.72 4.11
N ARG A 108 -3.70 -13.47 4.25
CA ARG A 108 -2.86 -12.34 4.59
C ARG A 108 -3.55 -11.41 5.58
N GLU A 109 -2.74 -10.69 6.35
CA GLU A 109 -3.15 -9.55 7.17
C GLU A 109 -2.58 -8.26 6.57
N LEU A 110 -3.22 -7.14 6.85
CA LEU A 110 -2.87 -5.84 6.32
C LEU A 110 -2.83 -4.79 7.42
N GLY A 111 -1.83 -3.94 7.39
CA GLY A 111 -1.77 -2.69 8.14
C GLY A 111 -1.66 -1.52 7.19
N ALA A 112 -2.40 -0.45 7.43
CA ALA A 112 -2.27 0.80 6.70
C ALA A 112 -2.22 1.99 7.64
N ILE A 113 -1.28 2.91 7.40
CA ILE A 113 -1.14 4.18 8.14
C ILE A 113 -1.46 5.31 7.16
N ASN A 114 -2.40 6.18 7.53
CA ASN A 114 -2.73 7.35 6.73
C ASN A 114 -1.76 8.50 7.05
N ILE A 115 -0.98 8.93 6.07
CA ILE A 115 -0.03 10.05 6.18
C ILE A 115 -0.48 11.28 5.37
N GLY A 116 -1.69 11.27 4.82
CA GLY A 116 -2.29 12.35 4.04
C GLY A 116 -3.46 13.03 4.75
N GLY A 117 -4.42 13.53 3.99
CA GLY A 117 -5.69 14.07 4.47
C GLY A 117 -6.60 12.99 5.04
N ALA A 118 -7.80 13.37 5.50
CA ALA A 118 -8.78 12.40 6.00
C ALA A 118 -9.33 11.52 4.88
N GLY A 119 -9.65 10.28 5.23
CA GLY A 119 -10.26 9.32 4.32
C GLY A 119 -10.91 8.17 5.05
N LYS A 120 -11.42 7.22 4.31
CA LYS A 120 -12.12 6.05 4.85
C LYS A 120 -11.56 4.77 4.28
N VAL A 121 -11.66 3.72 5.09
CA VAL A 121 -11.41 2.36 4.65
C VAL A 121 -12.69 1.56 4.90
N VAL A 122 -13.21 0.94 3.86
CA VAL A 122 -14.40 0.07 3.94
C VAL A 122 -13.92 -1.37 3.88
N VAL A 123 -14.29 -2.16 4.89
CA VAL A 123 -13.90 -3.57 5.01
C VAL A 123 -15.15 -4.42 5.14
N ASP A 124 -15.46 -5.23 4.14
CA ASP A 124 -16.66 -6.08 4.08
C ASP A 124 -17.98 -5.33 4.35
N GLY A 125 -18.02 -4.04 4.00
CA GLY A 125 -19.17 -3.13 4.22
C GLY A 125 -19.07 -2.28 5.49
N ASP A 126 -18.20 -2.60 6.43
CA ASP A 126 -17.95 -1.77 7.61
C ASP A 126 -17.06 -0.58 7.26
N VAL A 127 -17.46 0.63 7.66
CA VAL A 127 -16.76 1.88 7.34
C VAL A 127 -15.91 2.33 8.52
N PHE A 128 -14.63 2.57 8.25
CA PHE A 128 -13.67 3.11 9.22
C PHE A 128 -13.17 4.48 8.76
N ASP A 129 -13.51 5.54 9.48
CA ASP A 129 -12.95 6.88 9.25
C ASP A 129 -11.51 6.91 9.74
N ILE A 130 -10.56 7.17 8.84
CA ILE A 130 -9.11 7.18 9.14
C ILE A 130 -8.56 8.58 8.91
N GLY A 131 -8.34 9.30 9.99
CA GLY A 131 -7.77 10.65 9.95
C GLY A 131 -6.25 10.64 9.67
N PRO A 132 -5.66 11.83 9.51
CA PRO A 132 -4.20 11.98 9.38
C PRO A 132 -3.46 11.36 10.58
N ARG A 133 -2.44 10.56 10.28
CA ARG A 133 -1.61 9.85 11.27
C ARG A 133 -2.39 8.85 12.13
N GLU A 134 -3.46 8.30 11.61
CA GLU A 134 -4.16 7.16 12.18
C GLU A 134 -3.88 5.91 11.34
N ALA A 135 -4.13 4.74 11.91
CA ALA A 135 -3.89 3.47 11.25
C ALA A 135 -5.11 2.56 11.31
N ILE A 136 -5.14 1.59 10.41
CA ILE A 136 -6.07 0.47 10.45
C ILE A 136 -5.28 -0.84 10.34
N TYR A 137 -5.67 -1.81 11.13
CA TYR A 137 -5.31 -3.22 10.97
C TYR A 137 -6.50 -3.98 10.42
N ILE A 138 -6.28 -4.81 9.41
CA ILE A 138 -7.30 -5.66 8.80
C ILE A 138 -6.80 -7.10 8.87
N GLY A 139 -7.55 -7.96 9.56
CA GLY A 139 -7.20 -9.35 9.75
C GLY A 139 -7.40 -10.20 8.49
N MET A 140 -6.80 -11.38 8.50
CA MET A 140 -6.98 -12.39 7.48
C MET A 140 -8.45 -12.77 7.34
N GLY A 141 -8.92 -12.95 6.10
CA GLY A 141 -10.28 -13.38 5.77
C GLY A 141 -11.22 -12.27 5.31
N ALA A 142 -10.84 -10.98 5.42
CA ALA A 142 -11.61 -9.88 4.85
C ALA A 142 -11.66 -9.99 3.32
N LYS A 143 -12.88 -10.00 2.76
CA LYS A 143 -13.12 -10.29 1.34
C LYS A 143 -13.01 -9.06 0.45
N SER A 144 -13.42 -7.90 0.97
CA SER A 144 -13.38 -6.63 0.26
C SER A 144 -12.74 -5.55 1.12
N VAL A 145 -11.84 -4.78 0.51
CA VAL A 145 -11.23 -3.61 1.14
C VAL A 145 -11.17 -2.49 0.11
N GLU A 146 -11.76 -1.34 0.45
CA GLU A 146 -11.76 -0.15 -0.39
C GLU A 146 -11.24 1.05 0.39
N PHE A 147 -10.51 1.92 -0.31
CA PHE A 147 -9.94 3.16 0.23
C PHE A 147 -10.56 4.36 -0.47
N THR A 148 -10.92 5.39 0.29
CA THR A 148 -11.45 6.67 -0.22
C THR A 148 -10.79 7.85 0.48
N SER A 149 -10.82 9.02 -0.18
CA SER A 149 -10.47 10.31 0.41
C SER A 149 -11.72 11.14 0.66
N ASP A 150 -11.71 11.93 1.73
CA ASP A 150 -12.80 12.87 2.00
C ASP A 150 -12.67 14.15 1.16
N SER A 151 -11.46 14.47 0.67
CA SER A 151 -11.17 15.63 -0.19
C SER A 151 -10.19 15.24 -1.30
N VAL A 152 -10.41 15.78 -2.50
CA VAL A 152 -9.51 15.62 -3.65
C VAL A 152 -8.31 16.57 -3.55
N GLU A 153 -8.49 17.75 -2.96
CA GLU A 153 -7.43 18.74 -2.80
C GLU A 153 -6.41 18.32 -1.76
N THR A 154 -6.85 17.57 -0.76
CA THR A 154 -5.99 17.00 0.31
C THR A 154 -6.27 15.51 0.47
N PRO A 155 -5.89 14.70 -0.51
CA PRO A 155 -6.24 13.29 -0.49
C PRO A 155 -5.58 12.54 0.66
N ALA A 156 -6.25 11.49 1.12
CA ALA A 156 -5.65 10.53 2.02
C ALA A 156 -4.48 9.82 1.32
N ARG A 157 -3.44 9.46 2.08
CA ARG A 157 -2.27 8.72 1.59
C ARG A 157 -1.99 7.58 2.53
N PHE A 158 -2.40 6.39 2.14
CA PHE A 158 -2.23 5.20 2.95
C PHE A 158 -0.92 4.50 2.60
N TYR A 159 0.02 4.47 3.56
CA TYR A 159 1.16 3.57 3.51
C TYR A 159 0.73 2.20 4.01
N MET A 160 0.85 1.19 3.19
CA MET A 160 0.34 -0.15 3.46
C MET A 160 1.46 -1.19 3.49
N ASN A 161 1.39 -2.09 4.47
CA ASN A 161 2.11 -3.36 4.46
C ASN A 161 1.13 -4.52 4.62
N CYS A 162 1.40 -5.60 3.89
CA CYS A 162 0.59 -6.80 3.95
C CYS A 162 1.50 -8.04 4.00
N ALA A 163 1.28 -8.91 4.96
CA ALA A 163 2.08 -10.12 5.19
C ALA A 163 1.21 -11.38 5.23
N PRO A 164 1.77 -12.58 4.98
CA PRO A 164 1.06 -13.83 5.19
C PRO A 164 0.56 -13.94 6.64
N ALA A 165 -0.62 -14.50 6.82
CA ALA A 165 -1.23 -14.69 8.13
C ALA A 165 -1.66 -16.16 8.33
N HIS A 166 -1.67 -16.59 9.59
CA HIS A 166 -2.04 -17.95 9.99
C HIS A 166 -3.19 -17.96 11.00
N HIS A 167 -3.66 -16.76 11.40
CA HIS A 167 -4.77 -16.57 12.33
C HIS A 167 -5.57 -15.34 11.94
N THR A 168 -6.88 -15.36 12.20
CA THR A 168 -7.76 -14.21 11.97
C THR A 168 -7.90 -13.39 13.25
N TYR A 169 -7.45 -12.14 13.22
CA TYR A 169 -7.71 -11.15 14.24
C TYR A 169 -8.73 -10.12 13.73
N PRO A 170 -9.52 -9.48 14.61
CA PRO A 170 -10.53 -8.52 14.19
C PRO A 170 -9.90 -7.25 13.58
N THR A 171 -10.57 -6.69 12.59
CA THR A 171 -10.23 -5.38 12.02
C THR A 171 -10.35 -4.30 13.09
N ARG A 172 -9.34 -3.42 13.17
CA ARG A 172 -9.28 -2.39 14.20
C ARG A 172 -8.62 -1.11 13.67
N LYS A 173 -9.30 0.03 13.90
CA LYS A 173 -8.69 1.35 13.78
C LYS A 173 -7.83 1.64 15.01
N ILE A 174 -6.70 2.32 14.81
CA ILE A 174 -5.77 2.73 15.87
C ILE A 174 -5.47 4.23 15.70
N THR A 175 -5.81 5.02 16.72
CA THR A 175 -5.47 6.45 16.77
C THR A 175 -4.03 6.66 17.25
N GLN A 176 -3.50 7.89 17.10
CA GLN A 176 -2.17 8.23 17.63
C GLN A 176 -2.05 7.98 19.14
N GLN A 177 -3.10 8.30 19.91
CA GLN A 177 -3.11 8.09 21.36
C GLN A 177 -3.06 6.59 21.73
N GLN A 178 -3.71 5.75 20.93
CA GLN A 178 -3.72 4.30 21.12
C GLN A 178 -2.42 3.62 20.66
N ALA A 179 -1.62 4.30 19.83
CA ALA A 179 -0.38 3.77 19.25
C ALA A 179 0.81 3.77 20.23
N SER A 180 0.57 3.81 21.54
CA SER A 180 1.61 3.79 22.58
C SER A 180 2.77 4.74 22.26
N PRO A 181 2.52 6.08 22.16
CA PRO A 181 3.54 7.05 21.78
C PRO A 181 4.68 7.10 22.79
N GLU A 182 5.91 7.10 22.29
CA GLU A 182 7.13 7.18 23.09
C GLU A 182 8.05 8.28 22.55
N LYS A 183 8.30 9.31 23.37
CA LYS A 183 9.21 10.40 23.01
C LYS A 183 10.63 10.03 23.47
N ILE A 184 11.56 10.04 22.53
CA ILE A 184 12.97 9.67 22.76
C ILE A 184 13.93 10.66 22.08
N GLY A 185 15.19 10.58 22.47
CA GLY A 185 16.26 11.45 21.97
C GLY A 185 16.43 12.70 22.80
N ASN A 186 17.35 13.56 22.38
CA ASN A 186 17.66 14.83 23.05
C ASN A 186 18.01 15.92 22.01
N ALA A 187 17.92 17.18 22.41
CA ALA A 187 18.21 18.32 21.53
C ALA A 187 19.70 18.42 21.16
N GLU A 188 20.60 18.02 22.04
CA GLU A 188 22.04 18.08 21.81
C GLU A 188 22.47 17.20 20.63
N ASN A 189 21.80 16.05 20.47
CA ASN A 189 22.07 15.13 19.37
C ASN A 189 21.15 15.38 18.15
N CYS A 190 20.32 16.42 18.15
CA CYS A 190 19.37 16.74 17.07
C CYS A 190 18.50 15.54 16.65
N ASN A 191 18.04 14.72 17.60
CA ASN A 191 17.34 13.48 17.32
C ASN A 191 16.07 13.27 18.15
N VAL A 192 15.48 14.34 18.68
CA VAL A 192 14.21 14.26 19.40
C VAL A 192 13.09 13.81 18.47
N ARG A 193 12.42 12.73 18.83
CA ARG A 193 11.37 12.14 18.03
C ARG A 193 10.32 11.43 18.88
N THR A 194 9.14 11.26 18.31
CA THR A 194 8.09 10.43 18.88
C THR A 194 7.85 9.21 18.00
N ILE A 195 7.91 8.03 18.61
CA ILE A 195 7.61 6.76 17.96
C ILE A 195 6.18 6.38 18.30
N TYR A 196 5.34 6.17 17.29
CA TYR A 196 3.99 5.65 17.39
C TYR A 196 3.99 4.18 16.98
N LYS A 197 3.66 3.28 17.90
CA LYS A 197 3.68 1.82 17.71
C LYS A 197 2.26 1.35 17.34
N PHE A 198 1.84 1.53 16.08
CA PHE A 198 0.46 1.23 15.66
C PHE A 198 0.15 -0.27 15.72
N LEU A 199 0.88 -1.08 14.98
CA LEU A 199 0.77 -2.53 14.98
C LEU A 199 1.93 -3.08 15.82
N HIS A 200 1.69 -3.33 17.07
CA HIS A 200 2.69 -3.79 18.02
C HIS A 200 2.00 -4.63 19.10
N PRO A 201 2.64 -5.67 19.67
CA PRO A 201 2.03 -6.53 20.69
C PRO A 201 1.46 -5.81 21.90
N SER A 202 1.98 -4.60 22.23
CA SER A 202 1.44 -3.77 23.32
C SER A 202 0.12 -3.05 22.95
N VAL A 203 -0.29 -3.05 21.69
CA VAL A 203 -1.48 -2.33 21.19
C VAL A 203 -2.55 -3.29 20.71
N LEU A 204 -2.17 -4.25 19.86
CA LEU A 204 -3.05 -5.29 19.32
C LEU A 204 -2.25 -6.52 18.87
N PRO A 205 -2.87 -7.70 18.92
CA PRO A 205 -2.25 -8.90 18.33
C PRO A 205 -2.28 -8.86 16.81
N THR A 206 -1.20 -9.32 16.18
CA THR A 206 -1.05 -9.55 14.75
C THR A 206 -0.39 -10.91 14.51
N CYS A 207 -0.38 -11.41 13.28
CA CYS A 207 0.38 -12.63 12.97
C CYS A 207 1.87 -12.34 12.80
N GLN A 208 2.20 -11.39 11.93
CA GLN A 208 3.60 -11.08 11.56
C GLN A 208 3.86 -9.58 11.45
N LEU A 209 2.82 -8.77 11.19
CA LEU A 209 3.01 -7.34 10.98
C LEU A 209 3.39 -6.63 12.27
N SER A 210 4.46 -5.82 12.17
CA SER A 210 4.78 -4.78 13.13
C SER A 210 4.95 -3.48 12.36
N MET A 211 4.18 -2.46 12.69
CA MET A 211 4.19 -1.17 11.98
C MET A 211 4.14 -0.02 12.98
N GLY A 212 4.95 0.98 12.68
CA GLY A 212 4.98 2.21 13.45
C GLY A 212 5.31 3.41 12.58
N MET A 213 5.22 4.58 13.17
CA MET A 213 5.58 5.85 12.55
C MET A 213 6.47 6.63 13.49
N THR A 214 7.60 7.10 13.00
CA THR A 214 8.48 8.01 13.73
C THR A 214 8.27 9.43 13.22
N VAL A 215 7.97 10.35 14.11
CA VAL A 215 7.83 11.78 13.82
C VAL A 215 8.96 12.53 14.51
N LEU A 216 9.81 13.17 13.72
CA LEU A 216 10.90 14.01 14.20
C LEU A 216 10.35 15.36 14.66
N GLU A 217 10.84 15.87 15.80
CA GLU A 217 10.56 17.23 16.23
C GLU A 217 11.26 18.26 15.32
N PRO A 218 10.71 19.47 15.19
CA PRO A 218 11.39 20.55 14.45
C PRO A 218 12.84 20.74 14.93
N GLY A 219 13.77 20.84 14.00
CA GLY A 219 15.21 20.96 14.30
C GLY A 219 15.91 19.61 14.53
N SER A 220 15.19 18.51 14.56
CA SER A 220 15.77 17.15 14.59
C SER A 220 16.00 16.65 13.18
N LEU A 221 17.22 16.17 12.90
CA LEU A 221 17.66 15.87 11.53
C LEU A 221 17.72 14.39 11.19
N TRP A 222 17.71 13.51 12.17
CA TRP A 222 17.90 12.09 11.93
C TRP A 222 17.36 11.18 13.02
N ASN A 223 17.00 9.98 12.57
CA ASN A 223 16.56 8.88 13.41
C ASN A 223 17.61 7.77 13.31
N THR A 224 18.30 7.50 14.41
CA THR A 224 19.26 6.39 14.46
C THR A 224 18.50 5.08 14.59
N MET A 225 18.70 4.18 13.64
CA MET A 225 18.30 2.77 13.79
C MET A 225 19.54 2.00 14.27
N PRO A 226 19.50 1.33 15.42
CA PRO A 226 20.54 0.38 15.78
C PRO A 226 20.53 -0.77 14.77
N CYS A 227 21.70 -1.13 14.26
CA CYS A 227 21.89 -2.31 13.43
C CYS A 227 21.93 -3.56 14.31
#